data_00f4e3df8296cace6a16508b41954bd6
#
_entry.id   00f4e3df8296cace6a16508b41954bd6
#
_cell.length_a   1.000
_cell.length_b   1.000
_cell.length_c   1.000
_cell.angle_alpha   90.00
_cell.angle_beta   90.00
_cell.angle_gamma   90.00
#
_symmetry.space_group_name_H-M   'P 1'
#
loop_
_entity.id
_entity.type
_entity.pdbx_description
1 polymer ?
#
loop_
_entity_poly.entity_id
_entity_poly.type
_entity_poly.pdbx_seq_one_letter_code
_entity_poly.pdbx_strand_id
1 'polypeptide(L)'
;MQSSATVLVYSDDANTRAQVRLAAGRRPAADVPPVEFVECATLPAVLAALDEGGIDVCVLDGEAVPAGGMGVGRQIKDEVFRCPPVLLLIGRPQDAWLATWSRADAAITLPVEPVEFAASLASLLRSRLSIAS
;
A
#
# COMPACT_ATOMS: atom_id res chain seq x y z
N MET A 1 0.84 -16.93 15.76
CA MET A 1 1.64 -15.68 15.64
C MET A 1 2.10 -15.48 14.19
N GLN A 2 1.93 -14.31 13.67
CA GLN A 2 2.34 -14.02 12.31
C GLN A 2 3.85 -13.76 12.24
N SER A 3 4.58 -14.54 11.45
CA SER A 3 6.03 -14.41 11.32
C SER A 3 6.43 -13.26 10.41
N SER A 4 5.58 -12.89 9.45
CA SER A 4 5.79 -11.74 8.56
C SER A 4 4.46 -11.16 8.13
N ALA A 5 4.49 -9.91 7.68
CA ALA A 5 3.34 -9.25 7.06
C ALA A 5 3.63 -9.11 5.56
N THR A 6 2.60 -9.18 4.74
CA THR A 6 2.75 -9.05 3.29
C THR A 6 2.16 -7.73 2.82
N VAL A 7 3.00 -6.95 2.13
CA VAL A 7 2.63 -5.64 1.61
C VAL A 7 2.66 -5.70 0.07
N LEU A 8 1.51 -5.44 -0.54
CA LEU A 8 1.44 -5.31 -1.99
C LEU A 8 1.87 -3.88 -2.35
N VAL A 9 2.77 -3.72 -3.31
CA VAL A 9 3.13 -2.41 -3.83
C VAL A 9 2.85 -2.37 -5.33
N TYR A 10 2.03 -1.41 -5.74
CA TYR A 10 1.64 -1.22 -7.12
C TYR A 10 2.20 0.08 -7.67
N SER A 11 3.00 -0.02 -8.71
CA SER A 11 3.47 1.09 -9.54
C SER A 11 3.98 0.50 -10.84
N ASP A 12 3.78 1.18 -11.96
CA ASP A 12 4.40 0.79 -13.23
C ASP A 12 5.89 1.14 -13.26
N ASP A 13 6.37 1.96 -12.31
CA ASP A 13 7.77 2.37 -12.22
C ASP A 13 8.50 1.51 -11.18
N ALA A 14 9.46 0.73 -11.65
CA ALA A 14 10.27 -0.12 -10.78
C ALA A 14 11.06 0.70 -9.75
N ASN A 15 11.46 1.93 -10.08
CA ASN A 15 12.16 2.79 -9.14
C ASN A 15 11.28 3.22 -7.98
N THR A 16 10.00 3.50 -8.25
CA THR A 16 9.04 3.82 -7.19
C THR A 16 8.84 2.63 -6.27
N ARG A 17 8.70 1.42 -6.84
CA ARG A 17 8.57 0.21 -6.02
C ARG A 17 9.81 -0.01 -5.14
N ALA A 18 10.99 0.23 -5.69
CA ALA A 18 12.24 0.10 -4.93
C ALA A 18 12.33 1.12 -3.79
N GLN A 19 11.90 2.36 -4.03
CA GLN A 19 11.87 3.40 -3.00
C GLN A 19 10.95 3.01 -1.84
N VAL A 20 9.79 2.43 -2.15
CA VAL A 20 8.85 1.95 -1.13
C VAL A 20 9.50 0.86 -0.28
N ARG A 21 10.14 -0.12 -0.91
CA ARG A 21 10.81 -1.20 -0.17
C ARG A 21 11.93 -0.67 0.73
N LEU A 22 12.74 0.26 0.21
CA LEU A 22 13.81 0.87 0.99
C LEU A 22 13.28 1.68 2.17
N ALA A 23 12.20 2.43 1.96
CA ALA A 23 11.59 3.25 3.01
C ALA A 23 11.00 2.40 4.14
N ALA A 24 10.36 1.30 3.80
CA ALA A 24 9.80 0.38 4.79
C ALA A 24 10.90 -0.35 5.56
N GLY A 25 12.01 -0.63 4.89
CA GLY A 25 13.03 -1.47 5.43
C GLY A 25 12.52 -2.89 5.65
N ARG A 26 13.24 -3.67 6.43
CA ARG A 26 12.85 -5.03 6.74
C ARG A 26 11.66 -5.07 7.71
N ARG A 27 11.62 -4.10 8.64
CA ARG A 27 10.59 -3.99 9.66
C ARG A 27 10.28 -2.51 9.87
N PRO A 28 9.07 -2.03 9.53
CA PRO A 28 8.79 -0.59 9.59
C PRO A 28 8.69 -0.03 11.01
N ALA A 29 8.49 -0.88 12.03
CA ALA A 29 8.53 -0.50 13.43
C ALA A 29 8.81 -1.73 14.29
N ALA A 30 9.29 -1.51 15.51
CA ALA A 30 9.70 -2.60 16.39
C ALA A 30 8.54 -3.49 16.82
N ASP A 31 7.33 -2.95 16.88
CA ASP A 31 6.13 -3.65 17.35
C ASP A 31 5.31 -4.31 16.25
N VAL A 32 5.78 -4.27 15.01
CA VAL A 32 5.12 -4.93 13.88
C VAL A 32 6.03 -6.01 13.31
N PRO A 33 5.47 -7.01 12.61
CA PRO A 33 6.29 -8.07 12.01
C PRO A 33 7.20 -7.53 10.90
N PRO A 34 8.26 -8.27 10.53
CA PRO A 34 8.98 -8.00 9.31
C PRO A 34 8.03 -8.04 8.10
N VAL A 35 8.32 -7.27 7.07
CA VAL A 35 7.46 -7.20 5.89
C VAL A 35 8.09 -7.90 4.70
N GLU A 36 7.25 -8.56 3.92
CA GLU A 36 7.58 -9.10 2.61
C GLU A 36 6.75 -8.35 1.59
N PHE A 37 7.29 -8.13 0.40
CA PHE A 37 6.63 -7.35 -0.64
C PHE A 37 6.17 -8.21 -1.80
N VAL A 38 4.96 -7.92 -2.28
CA VAL A 38 4.47 -8.42 -3.57
C VAL A 38 4.42 -7.21 -4.49
N GLU A 39 5.32 -7.18 -5.48
CA GLU A 39 5.40 -6.07 -6.42
C GLU A 39 4.49 -6.33 -7.61
N CYS A 40 3.66 -5.33 -7.92
CA CYS A 40 2.73 -5.39 -9.05
C CYS A 40 2.96 -4.19 -9.95
N ALA A 41 3.13 -4.43 -11.25
CA ALA A 41 3.33 -3.36 -12.23
C ALA A 41 2.04 -3.02 -12.99
N THR A 42 0.98 -3.83 -12.85
CA THR A 42 -0.26 -3.70 -13.61
C THR A 42 -1.47 -3.94 -12.71
N LEU A 43 -2.62 -3.43 -13.13
CA LEU A 43 -3.89 -3.70 -12.44
C LEU A 43 -4.22 -5.20 -12.40
N PRO A 44 -4.12 -5.96 -13.50
CA PRO A 44 -4.37 -7.40 -13.43
C PRO A 44 -3.51 -8.11 -12.40
N ALA A 45 -2.24 -7.72 -12.24
CA ALA A 45 -1.36 -8.30 -11.22
C ALA A 45 -1.87 -8.00 -9.81
N VAL A 46 -2.37 -6.79 -9.56
CA VAL A 46 -2.96 -6.41 -8.27
C VAL A 46 -4.16 -7.29 -7.95
N LEU A 47 -5.07 -7.42 -8.91
CA LEU A 47 -6.28 -8.23 -8.71
C LEU A 47 -5.96 -9.70 -8.46
N ALA A 48 -5.00 -10.24 -9.19
CA ALA A 48 -4.56 -11.63 -9.00
C ALA A 48 -3.95 -11.85 -7.61
N ALA A 49 -3.12 -10.92 -7.16
CA ALA A 49 -2.49 -11.01 -5.83
C ALA A 49 -3.54 -10.95 -4.71
N LEU A 50 -4.53 -10.07 -4.85
CA LEU A 50 -5.62 -9.95 -3.87
C LEU A 50 -6.51 -11.19 -3.86
N ASP A 51 -6.73 -11.77 -5.03
CA ASP A 51 -7.54 -13.00 -5.16
C ASP A 51 -6.87 -14.18 -4.47
N GLU A 52 -5.55 -14.26 -4.53
CA GLU A 52 -4.79 -15.30 -3.80
C GLU A 52 -4.89 -15.14 -2.29
N GLY A 53 -5.12 -13.93 -1.80
CA GLY A 53 -5.23 -13.63 -0.37
C GLY A 53 -3.87 -13.45 0.30
N GLY A 54 -3.91 -13.14 1.59
CA GLY A 54 -2.69 -13.00 2.40
C GLY A 54 -2.04 -11.63 2.35
N ILE A 55 -2.65 -10.65 1.67
CA ILE A 55 -2.13 -9.28 1.63
C ILE A 55 -2.62 -8.52 2.87
N ASP A 56 -1.70 -7.90 3.60
CA ASP A 56 -2.03 -7.16 4.82
C ASP A 56 -2.21 -5.66 4.60
N VAL A 57 -1.47 -5.07 3.67
CA VAL A 57 -1.59 -3.65 3.29
C VAL A 57 -1.29 -3.51 1.81
N CYS A 58 -2.01 -2.60 1.14
CA CYS A 58 -1.74 -2.25 -0.26
C CYS A 58 -1.16 -0.84 -0.32
N VAL A 59 0.01 -0.69 -0.96
CA VAL A 59 0.61 0.61 -1.29
C VAL A 59 0.39 0.84 -2.77
N LEU A 60 -0.37 1.88 -3.12
CA LEU A 60 -0.77 2.13 -4.50
C LEU A 60 -0.22 3.47 -4.98
N ASP A 61 0.49 3.46 -6.11
CA ASP A 61 1.04 4.66 -6.72
C ASP A 61 -0.06 5.39 -7.50
N GLY A 62 -0.50 6.54 -6.99
CA GLY A 62 -1.52 7.36 -7.64
C GLY A 62 -1.09 7.89 -9.02
N GLU A 63 0.21 7.92 -9.29
CA GLU A 63 0.77 8.40 -10.56
C GLU A 63 1.03 7.27 -11.56
N ALA A 64 0.70 6.02 -11.24
CA ALA A 64 0.92 4.89 -12.12
C ALA A 64 0.09 5.00 -13.40
N VAL A 65 0.62 4.48 -14.49
CA VAL A 65 -0.06 4.46 -15.79
C VAL A 65 -0.07 3.03 -16.33
N PRO A 66 -1.08 2.64 -17.09
CA PRO A 66 -2.27 3.40 -17.49
C PRO A 66 -3.32 3.52 -16.39
N ALA A 67 -3.29 2.67 -15.34
CA ALA A 67 -4.26 2.70 -14.26
C ALA A 67 -3.64 3.35 -13.01
N GLY A 68 -4.07 4.55 -12.67
CA GLY A 68 -3.60 5.26 -11.49
C GLY A 68 -4.09 4.60 -10.20
N GLY A 69 -3.25 4.66 -9.16
CA GLY A 69 -3.54 4.03 -7.86
C GLY A 69 -4.82 4.53 -7.21
N MET A 70 -5.26 5.75 -7.51
CA MET A 70 -6.51 6.28 -6.99
C MET A 70 -7.72 5.51 -7.51
N GLY A 71 -7.79 5.28 -8.81
CA GLY A 71 -8.86 4.47 -9.42
C GLY A 71 -8.77 3.01 -9.01
N VAL A 72 -7.57 2.47 -8.96
CA VAL A 72 -7.33 1.10 -8.49
C VAL A 72 -7.79 0.96 -7.04
N GLY A 73 -7.43 1.92 -6.17
CA GLY A 73 -7.82 1.89 -4.77
C GLY A 73 -9.33 1.87 -4.60
N ARG A 74 -10.04 2.73 -5.33
CA ARG A 74 -11.50 2.76 -5.29
C ARG A 74 -12.11 1.45 -5.77
N GLN A 75 -11.58 0.91 -6.86
CA GLN A 75 -12.06 -0.35 -7.41
C GLN A 75 -11.90 -1.50 -6.41
N ILE A 76 -10.73 -1.67 -5.82
CA ILE A 76 -10.52 -2.78 -4.89
C ILE A 76 -11.33 -2.62 -3.60
N LYS A 77 -11.52 -1.38 -3.11
CA LYS A 77 -12.39 -1.13 -1.97
C LYS A 77 -13.83 -1.54 -2.25
N ASP A 78 -14.29 -1.36 -3.48
CA ASP A 78 -15.65 -1.73 -3.87
C ASP A 78 -15.81 -3.24 -4.12
N GLU A 79 -14.80 -3.88 -4.69
CA GLU A 79 -14.92 -5.24 -5.24
C GLU A 79 -14.29 -6.33 -4.38
N VAL A 80 -13.27 -6.01 -3.59
CA VAL A 80 -12.54 -7.02 -2.82
C VAL A 80 -13.15 -7.17 -1.44
N PHE A 81 -13.57 -8.40 -1.12
CA PHE A 81 -14.12 -8.71 0.20
C PHE A 81 -13.00 -8.63 1.24
N ARG A 82 -13.25 -7.91 2.33
CA ARG A 82 -12.26 -7.64 3.38
C ARG A 82 -10.98 -7.03 2.81
N CYS A 83 -11.15 -6.03 1.95
CA CYS A 83 -10.02 -5.36 1.31
C CYS A 83 -9.01 -4.89 2.36
N PRO A 84 -7.71 -5.15 2.15
CA PRO A 84 -6.67 -4.64 3.03
C PRO A 84 -6.67 -3.10 3.07
N PRO A 85 -6.14 -2.48 4.14
CA PRO A 85 -5.94 -1.05 4.15
C PRO A 85 -5.09 -0.59 2.97
N VAL A 86 -5.37 0.61 2.47
CA VAL A 86 -4.70 1.19 1.32
C VAL A 86 -3.92 2.43 1.74
N LEU A 87 -2.63 2.44 1.42
CA LEU A 87 -1.77 3.62 1.52
C LEU A 87 -1.56 4.14 0.09
N LEU A 88 -2.04 5.36 -0.18
CA LEU A 88 -1.97 5.96 -1.50
C LEU A 88 -0.76 6.87 -1.59
N LEU A 89 0.04 6.73 -2.66
CA LEU A 89 1.12 7.66 -2.98
C LEU A 89 0.57 8.73 -3.93
N ILE A 90 0.67 10.00 -3.55
CA ILE A 90 0.17 11.11 -4.37
C ILE A 90 1.33 11.97 -4.84
N GLY A 91 1.20 12.51 -6.06
CA GLY A 91 2.28 13.29 -6.66
C GLY A 91 2.41 14.70 -6.11
N ARG A 92 1.30 15.28 -5.63
CA ARG A 92 1.26 16.66 -5.15
C ARG A 92 0.39 16.79 -3.90
N PRO A 93 0.77 17.66 -2.94
CA PRO A 93 -0.04 17.85 -1.72
C PRO A 93 -1.49 18.26 -2.02
N GLN A 94 -1.73 19.05 -3.07
CA GLN A 94 -3.07 19.48 -3.45
C GLN A 94 -3.95 18.35 -3.95
N ASP A 95 -3.39 17.17 -4.21
CA ASP A 95 -4.14 15.99 -4.62
C ASP A 95 -4.66 15.17 -3.43
N ALA A 96 -4.42 15.62 -2.21
CA ALA A 96 -4.78 14.87 -1.00
C ALA A 96 -6.28 14.54 -0.93
N TRP A 97 -7.16 15.38 -1.50
CA TRP A 97 -8.60 15.10 -1.54
C TRP A 97 -8.93 13.83 -2.31
N LEU A 98 -8.05 13.43 -3.25
CA LEU A 98 -8.24 12.21 -4.03
C LEU A 98 -8.08 10.96 -3.17
N ALA A 99 -7.33 11.05 -2.07
CA ALA A 99 -7.23 9.93 -1.12
C ALA A 99 -8.60 9.63 -0.50
N THR A 100 -9.33 10.66 -0.12
CA THR A 100 -10.68 10.49 0.40
C THR A 100 -11.62 9.92 -0.67
N TRP A 101 -11.53 10.44 -1.89
CA TRP A 101 -12.35 9.93 -3.00
C TRP A 101 -12.09 8.44 -3.26
N SER A 102 -10.83 7.99 -3.20
CA SER A 102 -10.46 6.60 -3.44
C SER A 102 -10.68 5.70 -2.22
N ARG A 103 -11.10 6.27 -1.11
CA ARG A 103 -11.29 5.60 0.19
C ARG A 103 -9.98 5.01 0.74
N ALA A 104 -8.85 5.64 0.43
CA ALA A 104 -7.56 5.26 0.99
C ALA A 104 -7.54 5.49 2.50
N ASP A 105 -6.82 4.63 3.21
CA ASP A 105 -6.70 4.71 4.68
C ASP A 105 -5.58 5.65 5.10
N ALA A 106 -4.62 5.90 4.22
CA ALA A 106 -3.54 6.87 4.43
C ALA A 106 -3.04 7.37 3.08
N ALA A 107 -2.35 8.51 3.08
CA ALA A 107 -1.75 9.08 1.88
C ALA A 107 -0.38 9.66 2.20
N ILE A 108 0.57 9.45 1.31
CA ILE A 108 1.93 9.99 1.40
C ILE A 108 2.23 10.71 0.11
N THR A 109 2.77 11.93 0.21
CA THR A 109 3.18 12.70 -0.97
C THR A 109 4.56 12.24 -1.43
N LEU A 110 4.71 11.98 -2.73
CA LEU A 110 6.00 11.65 -3.33
C LEU A 110 6.91 12.88 -3.35
N PRO A 111 8.23 12.72 -3.25
CA PRO A 111 8.96 11.44 -3.13
C PRO A 111 8.78 10.80 -1.76
N VAL A 112 8.93 9.48 -1.69
CA VAL A 112 8.75 8.72 -0.45
C VAL A 112 9.81 9.14 0.57
N GLU A 113 9.36 9.70 1.70
CA GLU A 113 10.24 10.04 2.82
C GLU A 113 10.25 8.85 3.78
N PRO A 114 11.42 8.24 4.08
CA PRO A 114 11.47 6.96 4.79
C PRO A 114 10.80 6.94 6.16
N VAL A 115 11.03 7.97 6.98
CA VAL A 115 10.49 7.98 8.35
C VAL A 115 8.97 8.11 8.33
N GLU A 116 8.44 9.02 7.53
CA GLU A 116 7.00 9.22 7.39
C GLU A 116 6.32 7.98 6.81
N PHE A 117 6.92 7.39 5.78
CA PHE A 117 6.37 6.20 5.14
C PHE A 117 6.32 5.02 6.10
N ALA A 118 7.44 4.76 6.79
CA ALA A 118 7.52 3.65 7.74
C ALA A 118 6.50 3.80 8.87
N ALA A 119 6.32 5.01 9.38
CA ALA A 119 5.33 5.29 10.43
C ALA A 119 3.90 5.03 9.95
N SER A 120 3.56 5.49 8.74
CA SER A 120 2.24 5.27 8.15
C SER A 120 1.98 3.79 7.89
N LEU A 121 2.95 3.10 7.31
CA LEU A 121 2.83 1.66 7.04
C LEU A 121 2.65 0.88 8.35
N ALA A 122 3.44 1.18 9.37
CA ALA A 122 3.34 0.51 10.66
C ALA A 122 1.96 0.73 11.29
N SER A 123 1.41 1.94 11.18
CA SER A 123 0.07 2.25 11.70
C SER A 123 -1.00 1.39 11.03
N LEU A 124 -0.93 1.24 9.71
CA LEU A 124 -1.89 0.40 8.97
C LEU A 124 -1.73 -1.07 9.31
N LEU A 125 -0.49 -1.54 9.49
CA LEU A 125 -0.23 -2.92 9.89
C LEU A 125 -0.79 -3.21 11.28
N ARG A 126 -0.61 -2.31 12.24
CA ARG A 126 -1.18 -2.47 13.59
C ARG A 126 -2.69 -2.62 13.53
N SER A 127 -3.35 -1.76 12.77
CA SER A 127 -4.80 -1.79 12.60
C SER A 127 -5.27 -3.11 11.98
N ARG A 128 -4.61 -3.53 10.91
CA ARG A 128 -4.97 -4.77 10.19
C ARG A 128 -4.77 -6.01 11.06
N LEU A 129 -3.62 -6.11 11.71
CA LEU A 129 -3.28 -7.28 12.51
C LEU A 129 -4.08 -7.34 13.81
N SER A 130 -4.41 -6.21 14.40
CA SER A 130 -5.28 -6.14 15.56
C SER A 130 -6.68 -6.67 15.24
N ILE A 131 -7.20 -6.34 14.08
CA ILE A 131 -8.50 -6.85 13.63
C ILE A 131 -8.43 -8.34 13.36
N ALA A 132 -7.31 -8.82 12.84
CA ALA A 132 -7.13 -10.23 12.47
C ALA A 132 -6.87 -11.16 13.65
N SER A 133 -6.43 -10.60 14.79
CA SER A 133 -6.08 -11.40 15.96
C SER A 133 -7.27 -11.76 16.87
#